data_e5dbcbf2c1c96e1276f7bc78e82cf3aa
#
_entry.id   e5dbcbf2c1c96e1276f7bc78e82cf3aa
#
_cell.length_a   1.000
_cell.length_b   1.000
_cell.length_c   1.000
_cell.angle_alpha   90.00
_cell.angle_beta   90.00
_cell.angle_gamma   90.00
#
_symmetry.space_group_name_H-M   'P 1'
#
loop_
_entity.id
_entity.type
_entity.pdbx_description
1 polymer ?
#
loop_
_entity_poly.entity_id
_entity_poly.type
_entity_poly.pdbx_seq_one_letter_code
_entity_poly.pdbx_strand_id
1 'polypeptide(L)'
;MSAAQGSESRSSISPALVAGIAAGALGFLAAITIGESTRAWEAFLVNLLFWMGLAQGAIVVSAACYLAQGRWGGAPAYRLAEAFGGFLLPGFILFWALYFGRETIFPWISHPVPRLQPWLNAPFMFARDGVGLAWMTFLSLWFLRASRRDETLKWVESPGEIELPPKAVRRLAPTLAISYFVVYSILAFDLIMSLSPRWSSTLFGVYYLASVFWAGLAAMGFAAVRLRSRVRPDSRFASPQVLHDLGKLVFAFSVFWVYLGYDQYLPIWYGDMPRETFFVAPRFAHLPWAVLGWSTLVLVWAVPFFVLMGKRPKQTPAILGTVCLLGLIGVWIELYVLVTPSLSPRHIPFGWIEALITLGFFAAFRLCTRSGFERLLAVADAPAGEMAR
;
A
#
# COMPACT_ATOMS: atom_id res chain seq x y z
N MET A 1 -30.39 32.60 -28.83
CA MET A 1 -30.98 31.68 -27.86
C MET A 1 -30.63 30.26 -28.31
N SER A 2 -29.63 29.69 -27.74
CA SER A 2 -29.39 28.23 -27.80
C SER A 2 -28.76 27.84 -26.46
N ALA A 3 -29.56 27.13 -25.67
CA ALA A 3 -29.27 26.79 -24.28
C ALA A 3 -28.10 25.80 -24.18
N ALA A 4 -27.17 26.13 -23.31
CA ALA A 4 -26.16 25.26 -22.83
C ALA A 4 -26.82 24.05 -22.14
N GLN A 5 -26.84 22.89 -22.79
CA GLN A 5 -27.06 21.60 -22.15
C GLN A 5 -25.69 21.09 -21.71
N GLY A 6 -25.24 21.58 -20.55
CA GLY A 6 -24.23 20.93 -19.75
C GLY A 6 -24.82 19.64 -19.17
N SER A 7 -24.69 18.51 -19.88
CA SER A 7 -24.99 17.21 -19.33
C SER A 7 -23.99 16.91 -18.21
N GLU A 8 -24.41 17.09 -16.96
CA GLU A 8 -23.78 16.43 -15.82
C GLU A 8 -23.88 14.91 -16.04
N SER A 9 -22.88 14.36 -16.71
CA SER A 9 -22.65 12.93 -16.74
C SER A 9 -22.31 12.50 -15.31
N ARG A 10 -23.33 12.24 -14.48
CA ARG A 10 -23.19 11.45 -13.26
C ARG A 10 -22.63 10.10 -13.71
N SER A 11 -21.31 9.92 -13.58
CA SER A 11 -20.65 8.68 -13.95
C SER A 11 -21.26 7.57 -13.11
N SER A 12 -22.09 6.74 -13.75
CA SER A 12 -22.75 5.60 -13.09
C SER A 12 -21.70 4.70 -12.44
N ILE A 13 -21.98 4.26 -11.21
CA ILE A 13 -21.13 3.28 -10.51
C ILE A 13 -21.05 2.05 -11.40
N SER A 14 -19.83 1.57 -11.71
CA SER A 14 -19.65 0.40 -12.55
C SER A 14 -20.30 -0.83 -11.89
N PRO A 15 -21.30 -1.46 -12.52
CA PRO A 15 -21.98 -2.64 -11.96
C PRO A 15 -20.99 -3.78 -11.67
N ALA A 16 -19.92 -3.90 -12.46
CA ALA A 16 -18.88 -4.91 -12.26
C ALA A 16 -18.11 -4.72 -10.94
N LEU A 17 -17.86 -3.48 -10.49
CA LEU A 17 -17.21 -3.23 -9.21
C LEU A 17 -18.14 -3.58 -8.05
N VAL A 18 -19.42 -3.23 -8.15
CA VAL A 18 -20.42 -3.59 -7.13
C VAL A 18 -20.57 -5.11 -7.05
N ALA A 19 -20.65 -5.79 -8.19
CA ALA A 19 -20.70 -7.25 -8.25
C ALA A 19 -19.43 -7.89 -7.65
N GLY A 20 -18.25 -7.34 -7.89
CA GLY A 20 -17.00 -7.80 -7.28
C GLY A 20 -16.98 -7.67 -5.76
N ILE A 21 -17.45 -6.54 -5.22
CA ILE A 21 -17.59 -6.34 -3.77
C ILE A 21 -18.59 -7.35 -3.18
N ALA A 22 -19.75 -7.51 -3.82
CA ALA A 22 -20.77 -8.46 -3.39
C ALA A 22 -20.24 -9.90 -3.42
N ALA A 23 -19.53 -10.30 -4.48
CA ALA A 23 -18.93 -11.62 -4.59
C ALA A 23 -17.88 -11.87 -3.49
N GLY A 24 -17.06 -10.87 -3.17
CA GLY A 24 -16.10 -10.97 -2.06
C GLY A 24 -16.77 -11.10 -0.69
N ALA A 25 -17.81 -10.32 -0.43
CA ALA A 25 -18.59 -10.40 0.81
C ALA A 25 -19.33 -11.73 0.95
N LEU A 26 -19.98 -12.19 -0.12
CA LEU A 26 -20.66 -13.49 -0.15
C LEU A 26 -19.67 -14.65 0.00
N GLY A 27 -18.51 -14.58 -0.67
CA GLY A 27 -17.44 -15.57 -0.51
C GLY A 27 -16.90 -15.64 0.92
N PHE A 28 -16.73 -14.50 1.58
CA PHE A 28 -16.35 -14.45 2.99
C PHE A 28 -17.41 -15.07 3.92
N LEU A 29 -18.69 -14.71 3.75
CA LEU A 29 -19.79 -15.28 4.52
C LEU A 29 -19.96 -16.78 4.28
N ALA A 30 -19.88 -17.20 3.02
CA ALA A 30 -19.94 -18.62 2.67
C ALA A 30 -18.81 -19.41 3.32
N ALA A 31 -17.58 -18.89 3.32
CA ALA A 31 -16.45 -19.54 3.97
C ALA A 31 -16.66 -19.72 5.48
N ILE A 32 -17.25 -18.74 6.15
CA ILE A 32 -17.58 -18.86 7.58
C ILE A 32 -18.65 -19.94 7.81
N THR A 33 -19.68 -19.99 6.97
CA THR A 33 -20.80 -20.95 7.13
C THR A 33 -20.41 -22.40 6.86
N ILE A 34 -19.43 -22.64 5.98
CA ILE A 34 -18.89 -24.00 5.71
C ILE A 34 -17.78 -24.44 6.67
N GLY A 35 -17.46 -23.63 7.69
CA GLY A 35 -16.45 -23.95 8.71
C GLY A 35 -15.00 -23.55 8.37
N GLU A 36 -14.77 -22.85 7.25
CA GLU A 36 -13.44 -22.36 6.80
C GLU A 36 -13.15 -20.95 7.31
N SER A 37 -13.58 -20.64 8.54
CA SER A 37 -13.49 -19.29 9.11
C SER A 37 -12.04 -18.78 9.22
N THR A 38 -11.08 -19.66 9.56
CA THR A 38 -9.66 -19.29 9.67
C THR A 38 -9.14 -18.78 8.33
N ARG A 39 -9.39 -19.49 7.22
CA ARG A 39 -8.99 -19.08 5.88
C ARG A 39 -9.62 -17.76 5.45
N ALA A 40 -10.91 -17.58 5.76
CA ALA A 40 -11.61 -16.35 5.44
C ALA A 40 -10.97 -15.15 6.14
N TRP A 41 -10.67 -15.27 7.43
CA TRP A 41 -10.07 -14.20 8.22
C TRP A 41 -8.59 -13.97 7.87
N GLU A 42 -7.82 -15.03 7.55
CA GLU A 42 -6.46 -14.89 7.01
C GLU A 42 -6.45 -14.07 5.72
N ALA A 43 -7.29 -14.43 4.75
CA ALA A 43 -7.41 -13.71 3.48
C ALA A 43 -7.88 -12.28 3.69
N PHE A 44 -8.80 -12.05 4.62
CA PHE A 44 -9.27 -10.71 4.97
C PHE A 44 -8.13 -9.86 5.53
N LEU A 45 -7.35 -10.38 6.50
CA LEU A 45 -6.24 -9.67 7.12
C LEU A 45 -5.15 -9.32 6.09
N VAL A 46 -4.75 -10.27 5.25
CA VAL A 46 -3.76 -10.06 4.18
C VAL A 46 -4.20 -8.92 3.25
N ASN A 47 -5.45 -8.97 2.79
CA ASN A 47 -5.96 -7.94 1.88
C ASN A 47 -6.13 -6.58 2.57
N LEU A 48 -6.58 -6.54 3.82
CA LEU A 48 -6.67 -5.30 4.58
C LEU A 48 -5.29 -4.63 4.71
N LEU A 49 -4.28 -5.39 5.13
CA LEU A 49 -2.90 -4.91 5.28
C LEU A 49 -2.34 -4.39 3.95
N PHE A 50 -2.59 -5.12 2.85
CA PHE A 50 -2.12 -4.74 1.52
C PHE A 50 -2.77 -3.45 1.01
N TRP A 51 -4.10 -3.41 0.91
CA TRP A 51 -4.80 -2.28 0.28
C TRP A 51 -4.76 -1.00 1.12
N MET A 52 -4.89 -1.14 2.45
CA MET A 52 -4.75 -0.01 3.38
C MET A 52 -3.31 0.51 3.40
N GLY A 53 -2.34 -0.41 3.46
CA GLY A 53 -0.92 -0.07 3.45
C GLY A 53 -0.50 0.61 2.14
N LEU A 54 -0.93 0.09 0.99
CA LEU A 54 -0.67 0.68 -0.33
C LEU A 54 -1.25 2.10 -0.43
N ALA A 55 -2.51 2.31 -0.01
CA ALA A 55 -3.14 3.64 -0.04
C ALA A 55 -2.38 4.65 0.84
N GLN A 56 -2.04 4.25 2.06
CA GLN A 56 -1.29 5.09 2.98
C GLN A 56 0.14 5.34 2.48
N GLY A 57 0.82 4.29 2.00
CA GLY A 57 2.16 4.38 1.44
C GLY A 57 2.24 5.39 0.30
N ALA A 58 1.31 5.36 -0.64
CA ALA A 58 1.26 6.33 -1.74
C ALA A 58 1.18 7.79 -1.24
N ILE A 59 0.36 8.06 -0.20
CA ILE A 59 0.25 9.41 0.37
C ILE A 59 1.54 9.82 1.08
N VAL A 60 2.16 8.89 1.79
CA VAL A 60 3.43 9.15 2.48
C VAL A 60 4.58 9.39 1.48
N VAL A 61 4.55 8.75 0.30
CA VAL A 61 5.46 9.10 -0.81
C VAL A 61 5.33 10.56 -1.19
N SER A 62 4.10 11.10 -1.33
CA SER A 62 3.91 12.52 -1.59
C SER A 62 4.51 13.38 -0.48
N ALA A 63 4.22 13.06 0.79
CA ALA A 63 4.81 13.77 1.92
C ALA A 63 6.34 13.72 1.95
N ALA A 64 6.94 12.56 1.66
CA ALA A 64 8.38 12.39 1.57
C ALA A 64 9.00 13.23 0.44
N CYS A 65 8.32 13.32 -0.70
CA CYS A 65 8.75 14.21 -1.78
C CYS A 65 8.69 15.68 -1.38
N TYR A 66 7.67 16.12 -0.63
CA TYR A 66 7.61 17.47 -0.07
C TYR A 66 8.76 17.75 0.93
N LEU A 67 9.06 16.78 1.78
CA LEU A 67 10.16 16.90 2.77
C LEU A 67 11.53 16.99 2.12
N ALA A 68 11.77 16.13 1.12
CA ALA A 68 13.03 16.10 0.40
C ALA A 68 13.17 17.26 -0.62
N GLN A 69 12.14 18.12 -0.75
CA GLN A 69 12.08 19.13 -1.81
C GLN A 69 12.36 18.51 -3.19
N GLY A 70 12.00 17.24 -3.32
CA GLY A 70 12.31 16.43 -4.49
C GLY A 70 11.38 16.76 -5.65
N ARG A 71 11.97 17.06 -6.80
CA ARG A 71 11.24 17.32 -8.05
C ARG A 71 10.95 16.04 -8.83
N TRP A 72 10.96 14.87 -8.16
CA TRP A 72 10.74 13.56 -8.80
C TRP A 72 9.33 13.44 -9.35
N GLY A 73 9.24 13.43 -10.68
CA GLY A 73 7.97 13.35 -11.39
C GLY A 73 7.13 14.62 -11.35
N GLY A 74 7.59 15.68 -10.67
CA GLY A 74 6.91 16.97 -10.59
C GLY A 74 5.49 16.90 -10.00
N ALA A 75 4.68 17.92 -10.30
CA ALA A 75 3.27 18.00 -9.91
C ALA A 75 2.46 16.72 -10.23
N PRO A 76 2.66 16.03 -11.39
CA PRO A 76 1.96 14.79 -11.68
C PRO A 76 2.11 13.71 -10.61
N ALA A 77 3.31 13.50 -10.06
CA ALA A 77 3.53 12.46 -9.05
C ALA A 77 2.79 12.75 -7.75
N TYR A 78 2.78 14.00 -7.29
CA TYR A 78 2.04 14.40 -6.08
C TYR A 78 0.54 14.20 -6.23
N ARG A 79 -0.03 14.67 -7.36
CA ARG A 79 -1.47 14.51 -7.65
C ARG A 79 -1.87 13.05 -7.83
N LEU A 80 -0.98 12.24 -8.40
CA LEU A 80 -1.21 10.81 -8.55
C LEU A 80 -1.33 10.10 -7.19
N ALA A 81 -0.46 10.43 -6.24
CA ALA A 81 -0.51 9.90 -4.88
C ALA A 81 -1.84 10.24 -4.18
N GLU A 82 -2.36 11.44 -4.40
CA GLU A 82 -3.62 11.90 -3.80
C GLU A 82 -4.84 11.09 -4.24
N ALA A 83 -4.81 10.49 -5.43
CA ALA A 83 -5.91 9.67 -5.94
C ALA A 83 -6.16 8.43 -5.09
N PHE A 84 -5.12 7.90 -4.42
CA PHE A 84 -5.21 6.72 -3.58
C PHE A 84 -5.89 6.98 -2.22
N GLY A 85 -6.00 8.23 -1.79
CA GLY A 85 -6.56 8.62 -0.49
C GLY A 85 -8.03 8.24 -0.27
N GLY A 86 -8.77 7.90 -1.33
CA GLY A 86 -10.17 7.48 -1.23
C GLY A 86 -10.40 6.20 -0.42
N PHE A 87 -9.38 5.33 -0.30
CA PHE A 87 -9.50 4.07 0.44
C PHE A 87 -9.15 4.18 1.93
N LEU A 88 -8.61 5.30 2.41
CA LEU A 88 -8.19 5.44 3.80
C LEU A 88 -9.34 5.23 4.81
N LEU A 89 -10.45 5.92 4.60
CA LEU A 89 -11.62 5.79 5.48
C LEU A 89 -12.29 4.41 5.39
N PRO A 90 -12.55 3.84 4.21
CA PRO A 90 -12.99 2.45 4.09
C PRO A 90 -12.04 1.45 4.75
N GLY A 91 -10.73 1.58 4.56
CA GLY A 91 -9.73 0.73 5.21
C GLY A 91 -9.79 0.81 6.73
N PHE A 92 -9.94 2.01 7.30
CA PHE A 92 -10.14 2.21 8.74
C PHE A 92 -11.43 1.53 9.25
N ILE A 93 -12.53 1.61 8.48
CA ILE A 93 -13.78 0.91 8.86
C ILE A 93 -13.59 -0.60 8.81
N LEU A 94 -12.95 -1.12 7.75
CA LEU A 94 -12.67 -2.55 7.60
C LEU A 94 -11.73 -3.09 8.69
N PHE A 95 -10.84 -2.27 9.25
CA PHE A 95 -10.02 -2.67 10.40
C PHE A 95 -10.87 -3.13 11.58
N TRP A 96 -11.99 -2.44 11.87
CA TRP A 96 -12.87 -2.83 12.97
C TRP A 96 -13.61 -4.14 12.74
N ALA A 97 -13.73 -4.60 11.48
CA ALA A 97 -14.28 -5.93 11.20
C ALA A 97 -13.40 -7.05 11.77
N LEU A 98 -12.06 -6.86 11.87
CA LEU A 98 -11.16 -7.84 12.48
C LEU A 98 -11.51 -8.15 13.95
N TYR A 99 -12.16 -7.23 14.64
CA TYR A 99 -12.59 -7.47 16.03
C TYR A 99 -13.55 -8.66 16.16
N PHE A 100 -14.38 -8.90 15.15
CA PHE A 100 -15.30 -10.05 15.13
C PHE A 100 -14.57 -11.38 14.86
N GLY A 101 -13.44 -11.36 14.14
CA GLY A 101 -12.60 -12.52 13.86
C GLY A 101 -11.43 -12.72 14.82
N ARG A 102 -11.30 -11.89 15.86
CA ARG A 102 -10.11 -11.82 16.72
C ARG A 102 -9.70 -13.17 17.32
N GLU A 103 -10.67 -13.97 17.76
CA GLU A 103 -10.40 -15.27 18.41
C GLU A 103 -9.88 -16.31 17.42
N THR A 104 -10.26 -16.17 16.13
CA THR A 104 -9.80 -17.03 15.04
C THR A 104 -8.43 -16.61 14.52
N ILE A 105 -8.17 -15.29 14.44
CA ILE A 105 -6.93 -14.74 13.87
C ILE A 105 -5.78 -14.79 14.87
N PHE A 106 -6.03 -14.40 16.14
CA PHE A 106 -4.99 -14.18 17.13
C PHE A 106 -4.86 -15.34 18.12
N PRO A 107 -3.89 -16.28 17.94
CA PRO A 107 -3.74 -17.48 18.78
C PRO A 107 -3.51 -17.16 20.26
N TRP A 108 -2.93 -15.99 20.58
CA TRP A 108 -2.66 -15.57 21.94
C TRP A 108 -3.90 -15.19 22.75
N ILE A 109 -5.06 -15.03 22.11
CA ILE A 109 -6.33 -14.82 22.81
C ILE A 109 -6.79 -16.13 23.48
N SER A 110 -6.70 -17.27 22.73
CA SER A 110 -7.06 -18.59 23.24
C SER A 110 -5.94 -19.20 24.11
N HIS A 111 -4.68 -18.89 23.81
CA HIS A 111 -3.51 -19.37 24.50
C HIS A 111 -2.65 -18.20 25.00
N PRO A 112 -3.05 -17.52 26.07
CA PRO A 112 -2.37 -16.34 26.56
C PRO A 112 -0.91 -16.61 26.94
N VAL A 113 -0.02 -15.69 26.53
CA VAL A 113 1.38 -15.68 26.93
C VAL A 113 1.56 -14.69 28.07
N PRO A 114 1.76 -15.14 29.34
CA PRO A 114 1.73 -14.26 30.51
C PRO A 114 2.66 -13.05 30.42
N ARG A 115 3.88 -13.26 29.88
CA ARG A 115 4.89 -12.20 29.70
C ARG A 115 4.42 -11.09 28.76
N LEU A 116 3.57 -11.39 27.80
CA LEU A 116 3.10 -10.45 26.75
C LEU A 116 1.70 -9.88 27.02
N GLN A 117 0.99 -10.38 28.06
CA GLN A 117 -0.36 -9.93 28.37
C GLN A 117 -0.54 -8.40 28.51
N PRO A 118 0.42 -7.64 29.10
CA PRO A 118 0.28 -6.18 29.16
C PRO A 118 0.22 -5.52 27.78
N TRP A 119 0.85 -6.12 26.76
CA TRP A 119 0.85 -5.63 25.39
C TRP A 119 -0.19 -6.33 24.51
N LEU A 120 -0.24 -7.68 24.54
CA LEU A 120 -1.17 -8.51 23.80
C LEU A 120 -2.46 -8.72 24.62
N ASN A 121 -3.28 -7.70 24.64
CA ASN A 121 -4.61 -7.67 25.23
C ASN A 121 -5.57 -7.17 24.16
N ALA A 122 -6.58 -7.97 23.76
CA ALA A 122 -7.42 -7.66 22.63
C ALA A 122 -8.09 -6.29 22.70
N PRO A 123 -8.79 -5.88 23.77
CA PRO A 123 -9.35 -4.52 23.88
C PRO A 123 -8.29 -3.44 23.75
N PHE A 124 -7.13 -3.59 24.38
CA PHE A 124 -6.05 -2.60 24.34
C PHE A 124 -5.39 -2.53 22.97
N MET A 125 -5.14 -3.67 22.31
CA MET A 125 -4.57 -3.73 20.95
C MET A 125 -5.50 -3.02 19.95
N PHE A 126 -6.79 -3.39 19.91
CA PHE A 126 -7.73 -2.77 18.98
C PHE A 126 -7.96 -1.28 19.27
N ALA A 127 -7.95 -0.87 20.55
CA ALA A 127 -8.06 0.55 20.89
C ALA A 127 -6.82 1.33 20.42
N ARG A 128 -5.61 0.82 20.68
CA ARG A 128 -4.34 1.44 20.27
C ARG A 128 -4.23 1.57 18.77
N ASP A 129 -4.45 0.47 18.05
CA ASP A 129 -4.38 0.44 16.60
C ASP A 129 -5.49 1.27 15.95
N GLY A 130 -6.70 1.21 16.52
CA GLY A 130 -7.83 2.04 16.10
C GLY A 130 -7.55 3.53 16.25
N VAL A 131 -6.99 3.96 17.38
CA VAL A 131 -6.58 5.36 17.60
C VAL A 131 -5.46 5.76 16.63
N GLY A 132 -4.45 4.89 16.45
CA GLY A 132 -3.36 5.12 15.50
C GLY A 132 -3.87 5.27 14.07
N LEU A 133 -4.75 4.38 13.61
CA LEU A 133 -5.34 4.43 12.27
C LEU A 133 -6.30 5.62 12.08
N ALA A 134 -7.08 5.97 13.11
CA ALA A 134 -7.92 7.17 13.10
C ALA A 134 -7.05 8.42 12.93
N TRP A 135 -5.97 8.53 13.71
CA TRP A 135 -5.00 9.60 13.60
C TRP A 135 -4.36 9.68 12.21
N MET A 136 -3.88 8.54 11.68
CA MET A 136 -3.29 8.48 10.35
C MET A 136 -4.29 8.87 9.26
N THR A 137 -5.53 8.38 9.33
CA THR A 137 -6.60 8.73 8.40
C THR A 137 -6.90 10.22 8.45
N PHE A 138 -7.09 10.78 9.65
CA PHE A 138 -7.33 12.21 9.84
C PHE A 138 -6.19 13.06 9.28
N LEU A 139 -4.95 12.75 9.66
CA LEU A 139 -3.77 13.50 9.26
C LEU A 139 -3.54 13.44 7.74
N SER A 140 -3.74 12.25 7.14
CA SER A 140 -3.63 12.06 5.69
C SER A 140 -4.70 12.84 4.94
N LEU A 141 -5.96 12.80 5.38
CA LEU A 141 -7.04 13.57 4.76
C LEU A 141 -6.82 15.09 4.92
N TRP A 142 -6.27 15.51 6.05
CA TRP A 142 -5.90 16.92 6.24
C TRP A 142 -4.76 17.33 5.32
N PHE A 143 -3.71 16.53 5.23
CA PHE A 143 -2.61 16.73 4.29
C PHE A 143 -3.11 16.82 2.84
N LEU A 144 -3.98 15.91 2.42
CA LEU A 144 -4.57 15.91 1.07
C LEU A 144 -5.42 17.16 0.81
N ARG A 145 -6.18 17.63 1.80
CA ARG A 145 -6.94 18.89 1.68
C ARG A 145 -6.01 20.10 1.56
N ALA A 146 -4.94 20.13 2.35
CA ALA A 146 -3.95 21.22 2.30
C ALA A 146 -3.20 21.24 0.97
N SER A 147 -2.79 20.06 0.47
CA SER A 147 -2.12 19.92 -0.82
C SER A 147 -3.01 20.33 -2.00
N ARG A 148 -4.30 19.98 -1.96
CA ARG A 148 -5.26 20.32 -3.04
C ARG A 148 -5.64 21.80 -3.10
N ARG A 149 -5.59 22.53 -1.97
CA ARG A 149 -5.82 23.98 -1.92
C ARG A 149 -4.68 24.78 -2.53
N ASP A 150 -3.52 24.16 -2.66
CA ASP A 150 -2.41 24.72 -3.40
C ASP A 150 -2.68 24.53 -4.90
N GLU A 151 -3.43 25.48 -5.47
CA GLU A 151 -3.78 25.50 -6.90
C GLU A 151 -2.54 25.64 -7.77
N THR A 152 -1.45 26.09 -7.18
CA THR A 152 -0.21 26.39 -7.88
C THR A 152 0.91 25.48 -7.38
N LEU A 153 1.00 24.25 -7.73
CA LEU A 153 2.29 23.54 -7.62
C LEU A 153 3.41 24.22 -8.43
N LYS A 154 3.29 25.56 -8.60
CA LYS A 154 4.21 26.45 -9.32
C LYS A 154 5.63 26.30 -8.82
N TRP A 155 5.81 26.11 -7.48
CA TRP A 155 7.13 25.90 -6.89
C TRP A 155 7.82 24.60 -7.39
N VAL A 156 7.07 23.61 -7.86
CA VAL A 156 7.64 22.37 -8.44
C VAL A 156 8.03 22.61 -9.90
N GLU A 157 7.46 23.63 -10.54
CA GLU A 157 7.50 23.86 -11.98
C GLU A 157 8.44 25.01 -12.40
N SER A 158 8.75 25.95 -11.50
CA SER A 158 9.60 27.10 -11.80
C SER A 158 11.07 26.68 -11.84
N PRO A 159 11.75 26.77 -13.00
CA PRO A 159 13.19 26.55 -13.06
C PRO A 159 13.90 27.75 -12.39
N GLY A 160 14.55 27.52 -11.26
CA GLY A 160 15.44 28.50 -10.63
C GLY A 160 14.89 29.23 -9.40
N GLU A 161 13.59 29.30 -9.19
CA GLU A 161 13.01 29.85 -7.96
C GLU A 161 12.66 28.74 -6.98
N ILE A 162 13.18 28.83 -5.74
CA ILE A 162 12.85 27.93 -4.64
C ILE A 162 11.58 28.47 -3.99
N GLU A 163 10.42 28.30 -4.65
CA GLU A 163 9.16 28.52 -3.97
C GLU A 163 8.93 27.39 -2.98
N LEU A 164 8.75 27.73 -1.71
CA LEU A 164 8.50 26.76 -0.66
C LEU A 164 7.05 26.32 -0.70
N PRO A 165 6.75 25.02 -0.43
CA PRO A 165 5.38 24.55 -0.33
C PRO A 165 4.59 25.33 0.73
N PRO A 166 3.25 25.37 0.64
CA PRO A 166 2.39 26.05 1.59
C PRO A 166 2.75 25.73 3.04
N LYS A 167 2.66 26.72 3.93
CA LYS A 167 2.99 26.54 5.35
C LYS A 167 2.29 25.34 5.98
N ALA A 168 1.03 25.06 5.59
CA ALA A 168 0.28 23.93 6.09
C ALA A 168 0.91 22.59 5.65
N VAL A 169 1.23 22.42 4.37
CA VAL A 169 1.84 21.19 3.85
C VAL A 169 3.21 20.98 4.46
N ARG A 170 4.01 22.04 4.59
CA ARG A 170 5.35 22.03 5.20
C ARG A 170 5.35 21.56 6.65
N ARG A 171 4.27 21.83 7.41
CA ARG A 171 4.10 21.34 8.79
C ARG A 171 3.51 19.93 8.85
N LEU A 172 2.60 19.62 7.96
CA LEU A 172 1.89 18.33 7.97
C LEU A 172 2.75 17.19 7.42
N ALA A 173 3.61 17.44 6.43
CA ALA A 173 4.43 16.40 5.82
C ALA A 173 5.37 15.69 6.82
N PRO A 174 6.17 16.37 7.67
CA PRO A 174 7.00 15.71 8.67
C PRO A 174 6.16 14.99 9.73
N THR A 175 5.05 15.60 10.18
CA THR A 175 4.15 14.98 11.14
C THR A 175 3.56 13.68 10.57
N LEU A 176 3.15 13.69 9.30
CA LEU A 176 2.63 12.50 8.62
C LEU A 176 3.69 11.40 8.49
N ALA A 177 4.92 11.76 8.12
CA ALA A 177 6.02 10.80 7.97
C ALA A 177 6.39 10.14 9.31
N ILE A 178 6.51 10.92 10.38
CA ILE A 178 6.82 10.41 11.73
C ILE A 178 5.65 9.55 12.25
N SER A 179 4.41 10.03 12.10
CA SER A 179 3.23 9.26 12.50
C SER A 179 3.12 7.95 11.76
N TYR A 180 3.42 7.94 10.45
CA TYR A 180 3.44 6.73 9.64
C TYR A 180 4.47 5.72 10.16
N PHE A 181 5.69 6.20 10.44
CA PHE A 181 6.73 5.34 11.00
C PHE A 181 6.29 4.66 12.30
N VAL A 182 5.70 5.41 13.22
CA VAL A 182 5.26 4.89 14.52
C VAL A 182 4.05 3.97 14.38
N VAL A 183 2.98 4.45 13.74
CA VAL A 183 1.70 3.72 13.68
C VAL A 183 1.83 2.44 12.86
N TYR A 184 2.48 2.50 11.70
CA TYR A 184 2.63 1.29 10.84
C TYR A 184 3.63 0.28 11.41
N SER A 185 4.60 0.73 12.22
CA SER A 185 5.44 -0.21 13.00
C SER A 185 4.63 -0.94 14.08
N ILE A 186 3.76 -0.22 14.80
CA ILE A 186 2.87 -0.82 15.80
C ILE A 186 1.90 -1.79 15.14
N LEU A 187 1.27 -1.42 14.03
CA LEU A 187 0.39 -2.30 13.26
C LEU A 187 1.09 -3.60 12.80
N ALA A 188 2.37 -3.51 12.41
CA ALA A 188 3.15 -4.69 12.05
C ALA A 188 3.37 -5.62 13.24
N PHE A 189 3.66 -5.06 14.42
CA PHE A 189 3.84 -5.82 15.64
C PHE A 189 2.53 -6.48 16.10
N ASP A 190 1.42 -5.76 16.01
CA ASP A 190 0.13 -6.19 16.53
C ASP A 190 -0.64 -7.10 15.57
N LEU A 191 -0.62 -6.83 14.28
CA LEU A 191 -1.43 -7.58 13.30
C LEU A 191 -0.66 -8.71 12.60
N ILE A 192 0.69 -8.68 12.59
CA ILE A 192 1.49 -9.70 11.90
C ILE A 192 2.41 -10.43 12.89
N MET A 193 3.29 -9.72 13.59
CA MET A 193 4.27 -10.36 14.49
C MET A 193 3.59 -11.09 15.65
N SER A 194 2.47 -10.57 16.16
CA SER A 194 1.69 -11.18 17.24
C SER A 194 1.10 -12.55 16.89
N LEU A 195 0.97 -12.87 15.59
CA LEU A 195 0.53 -14.21 15.13
C LEU A 195 1.54 -15.30 15.50
N SER A 196 2.79 -14.91 15.77
CA SER A 196 3.86 -15.80 16.23
C SER A 196 4.50 -15.26 17.53
N PRO A 197 3.82 -15.33 18.70
CA PRO A 197 4.23 -14.64 19.92
C PRO A 197 5.58 -15.09 20.50
N ARG A 198 6.16 -16.17 19.98
CA ARG A 198 7.49 -16.69 20.38
C ARG A 198 8.62 -15.98 19.63
N TRP A 199 8.32 -15.24 18.58
CA TRP A 199 9.28 -14.51 17.76
C TRP A 199 9.07 -13.00 17.90
N SER A 200 10.18 -12.26 17.89
CA SER A 200 10.14 -10.79 17.90
C SER A 200 11.35 -10.22 17.18
N SER A 201 11.11 -9.17 16.38
CA SER A 201 12.16 -8.40 15.74
C SER A 201 11.81 -6.92 15.79
N THR A 202 12.71 -6.10 16.30
CA THR A 202 12.52 -4.64 16.37
C THR A 202 12.48 -4.01 14.98
N LEU A 203 13.21 -4.59 14.02
CA LEU A 203 13.27 -4.12 12.64
C LEU A 203 12.02 -4.49 11.83
N PHE A 204 11.21 -5.44 12.29
CA PHE A 204 10.05 -5.96 11.57
C PHE A 204 9.02 -4.85 11.25
N GLY A 205 8.81 -3.91 12.18
CA GLY A 205 7.96 -2.75 11.94
C GLY A 205 8.42 -1.91 10.76
N VAL A 206 9.73 -1.63 10.70
CA VAL A 206 10.34 -0.87 9.60
C VAL A 206 10.28 -1.64 8.28
N TYR A 207 10.46 -2.96 8.31
CA TYR A 207 10.35 -3.82 7.14
C TYR A 207 8.94 -3.75 6.53
N TYR A 208 7.89 -3.94 7.35
CA TYR A 208 6.51 -3.87 6.88
C TYR A 208 6.15 -2.48 6.32
N LEU A 209 6.47 -1.41 7.04
CA LEU A 209 6.17 -0.05 6.55
C LEU A 209 6.90 0.27 5.23
N ALA A 210 8.13 -0.25 5.05
CA ALA A 210 8.87 -0.10 3.80
C ALA A 210 8.24 -0.90 2.66
N SER A 211 7.73 -2.10 2.92
CA SER A 211 7.01 -2.94 1.95
C SER A 211 5.79 -2.23 1.40
N VAL A 212 4.92 -1.69 2.28
CA VAL A 212 3.70 -1.00 1.84
C VAL A 212 3.96 0.40 1.27
N PHE A 213 5.03 1.08 1.70
CA PHE A 213 5.52 2.30 1.06
C PHE A 213 5.98 2.03 -0.38
N TRP A 214 6.76 0.97 -0.57
CA TRP A 214 7.18 0.53 -1.89
C TRP A 214 5.99 0.11 -2.77
N ALA A 215 4.99 -0.58 -2.20
CA ALA A 215 3.74 -0.88 -2.89
C ALA A 215 3.02 0.39 -3.36
N GLY A 216 2.99 1.44 -2.53
CA GLY A 216 2.49 2.76 -2.90
C GLY A 216 3.23 3.35 -4.10
N LEU A 217 4.57 3.31 -4.11
CA LEU A 217 5.40 3.73 -5.25
C LEU A 217 5.11 2.93 -6.52
N ALA A 218 5.05 1.60 -6.41
CA ALA A 218 4.75 0.73 -7.54
C ALA A 218 3.34 0.98 -8.10
N ALA A 219 2.34 1.20 -7.21
CA ALA A 219 0.99 1.56 -7.61
C ALA A 219 0.94 2.92 -8.33
N MET A 220 1.70 3.91 -7.87
CA MET A 220 1.85 5.20 -8.56
C MET A 220 2.51 5.02 -9.94
N GLY A 221 3.58 4.22 -10.05
CA GLY A 221 4.24 3.93 -11.31
C GLY A 221 3.28 3.26 -12.31
N PHE A 222 2.54 2.24 -11.85
CA PHE A 222 1.53 1.55 -12.67
C PHE A 222 0.40 2.50 -13.10
N ALA A 223 -0.09 3.33 -12.18
CA ALA A 223 -1.15 4.29 -12.46
C ALA A 223 -0.68 5.39 -13.42
N ALA A 224 0.57 5.87 -13.32
CA ALA A 224 1.15 6.84 -14.25
C ALA A 224 1.19 6.28 -15.69
N VAL A 225 1.59 5.01 -15.86
CA VAL A 225 1.57 4.33 -17.14
C VAL A 225 0.16 4.26 -17.74
N ARG A 226 -0.83 3.91 -16.91
CA ARG A 226 -2.24 3.82 -17.33
C ARG A 226 -2.85 5.18 -17.62
N LEU A 227 -2.47 6.20 -16.88
CA LEU A 227 -2.92 7.57 -17.07
C LEU A 227 -2.39 8.14 -18.39
N ARG A 228 -1.13 7.91 -18.69
CA ARG A 228 -0.48 8.39 -19.92
C ARG A 228 -1.24 8.04 -21.21
N SER A 229 -1.88 6.86 -21.25
CA SER A 229 -2.67 6.45 -22.42
C SER A 229 -4.05 7.10 -22.50
N ARG A 230 -4.45 7.90 -21.52
CA ARG A 230 -5.76 8.52 -21.40
C ARG A 230 -5.74 10.04 -21.44
N VAL A 231 -4.56 10.64 -21.29
CA VAL A 231 -4.37 12.10 -21.31
C VAL A 231 -3.78 12.53 -22.64
N ARG A 232 -3.91 13.81 -22.94
CA ARG A 232 -3.36 14.42 -24.17
C ARG A 232 -1.84 14.23 -24.23
N PRO A 233 -1.25 14.07 -25.43
CA PRO A 233 0.19 13.88 -25.60
C PRO A 233 1.04 15.05 -25.10
N ASP A 234 0.49 16.28 -25.11
CA ASP A 234 1.10 17.51 -24.62
C ASP A 234 0.95 17.70 -23.11
N SER A 235 0.19 16.84 -22.44
CA SER A 235 0.03 16.87 -20.99
C SER A 235 1.34 16.52 -20.28
N ARG A 236 1.64 17.24 -19.21
CA ARG A 236 2.79 16.94 -18.33
C ARG A 236 2.74 15.54 -17.74
N PHE A 237 1.53 14.99 -17.55
CA PHE A 237 1.32 13.61 -17.09
C PHE A 237 1.75 12.56 -18.13
N ALA A 238 1.82 12.93 -19.43
CA ALA A 238 2.30 12.07 -20.49
C ALA A 238 3.83 12.06 -20.63
N SER A 239 4.55 12.91 -19.87
CA SER A 239 6.00 13.08 -20.00
C SER A 239 6.77 11.79 -19.66
N PRO A 240 7.74 11.36 -20.52
CA PRO A 240 8.64 10.25 -20.21
C PRO A 240 9.47 10.50 -18.94
N GLN A 241 9.69 11.77 -18.57
CA GLN A 241 10.44 12.14 -17.38
C GLN A 241 9.71 11.72 -16.10
N VAL A 242 8.37 11.86 -16.02
CA VAL A 242 7.57 11.39 -14.89
C VAL A 242 7.75 9.88 -14.67
N LEU A 243 7.67 9.10 -15.76
CA LEU A 243 7.88 7.65 -15.68
C LEU A 243 9.30 7.30 -15.23
N HIS A 244 10.30 8.03 -15.75
CA HIS A 244 11.70 7.83 -15.39
C HIS A 244 11.94 8.10 -13.90
N ASP A 245 11.37 9.18 -13.37
CA ASP A 245 11.54 9.56 -11.97
C ASP A 245 10.84 8.60 -11.02
N LEU A 246 9.59 8.19 -11.32
CA LEU A 246 8.91 7.13 -10.57
C LEU A 246 9.67 5.80 -10.67
N GLY A 247 10.18 5.44 -11.84
CA GLY A 247 10.99 4.24 -12.05
C GLY A 247 12.32 4.25 -11.26
N LYS A 248 12.93 5.43 -11.03
CA LYS A 248 14.08 5.56 -10.13
C LYS A 248 13.70 5.27 -8.68
N LEU A 249 12.57 5.79 -8.22
CA LEU A 249 12.09 5.56 -6.86
C LEU A 249 11.72 4.08 -6.65
N VAL A 250 11.00 3.47 -7.60
CA VAL A 250 10.66 2.03 -7.55
C VAL A 250 11.94 1.20 -7.46
N PHE A 251 12.95 1.49 -8.28
CA PHE A 251 14.26 0.83 -8.25
C PHE A 251 14.95 1.01 -6.89
N ALA A 252 15.09 2.26 -6.42
CA ALA A 252 15.83 2.57 -5.20
C ALA A 252 15.19 1.93 -3.95
N PHE A 253 13.88 1.99 -3.85
CA PHE A 253 13.16 1.41 -2.71
C PHE A 253 13.03 -0.10 -2.78
N SER A 254 13.17 -0.75 -3.96
CA SER A 254 13.32 -2.21 -4.03
C SER A 254 14.64 -2.68 -3.42
N VAL A 255 15.71 -1.91 -3.60
CA VAL A 255 17.01 -2.17 -2.96
C VAL A 255 16.93 -1.94 -1.45
N PHE A 256 16.24 -0.88 -1.01
CA PHE A 256 16.03 -0.62 0.40
C PHE A 256 15.20 -1.73 1.08
N TRP A 257 14.16 -2.23 0.41
CA TRP A 257 13.33 -3.33 0.90
C TRP A 257 14.15 -4.61 1.13
N VAL A 258 14.95 -5.03 0.13
CA VAL A 258 15.77 -6.25 0.29
C VAL A 258 16.86 -6.07 1.34
N TYR A 259 17.41 -4.87 1.47
CA TYR A 259 18.36 -4.55 2.53
C TYR A 259 17.74 -4.77 3.92
N LEU A 260 16.54 -4.28 4.18
CA LEU A 260 15.83 -4.49 5.45
C LEU A 260 15.52 -5.98 5.70
N GLY A 261 15.16 -6.73 4.66
CA GLY A 261 14.95 -8.18 4.77
C GLY A 261 16.24 -8.92 5.12
N TYR A 262 17.33 -8.56 4.45
CA TYR A 262 18.65 -9.14 4.71
C TYR A 262 19.18 -8.78 6.11
N ASP A 263 18.96 -7.54 6.54
CA ASP A 263 19.39 -7.05 7.85
C ASP A 263 18.68 -7.78 9.02
N GLN A 264 17.46 -8.24 8.82
CA GLN A 264 16.78 -9.14 9.78
C GLN A 264 17.35 -10.56 9.76
N TYR A 265 17.73 -11.06 8.58
CA TYR A 265 18.25 -12.42 8.43
C TYR A 265 19.69 -12.55 8.93
N LEU A 266 20.54 -11.56 8.68
CA LEU A 266 21.97 -11.59 8.96
C LEU A 266 22.30 -11.88 10.44
N PRO A 267 21.70 -11.22 11.45
CA PRO A 267 21.96 -11.53 12.86
C PRO A 267 21.53 -12.94 13.25
N ILE A 268 20.42 -13.42 12.71
CA ILE A 268 19.89 -14.77 12.98
C ILE A 268 20.85 -15.82 12.44
N TRP A 269 21.34 -15.62 11.21
CA TRP A 269 22.29 -16.55 10.56
C TRP A 269 23.66 -16.51 11.20
N TYR A 270 24.23 -15.31 11.40
CA TYR A 270 25.58 -15.15 11.98
C TYR A 270 25.65 -15.55 13.46
N GLY A 271 24.58 -15.24 14.21
CA GLY A 271 24.50 -15.54 15.65
C GLY A 271 24.07 -16.97 15.96
N ASP A 272 23.78 -17.82 14.93
CA ASP A 272 23.23 -19.16 15.08
C ASP A 272 22.11 -19.22 16.14
N MET A 273 21.07 -18.40 15.95
CA MET A 273 19.99 -18.19 16.92
C MET A 273 18.76 -19.07 16.59
N PRO A 274 18.71 -20.34 17.07
CA PRO A 274 17.64 -21.28 16.69
C PRO A 274 16.23 -20.80 17.03
N ARG A 275 16.10 -20.01 18.10
CA ARG A 275 14.80 -19.44 18.51
C ARG A 275 14.24 -18.43 17.53
N GLU A 276 15.12 -17.72 16.82
CA GLU A 276 14.72 -16.69 15.84
C GLU A 276 14.44 -17.30 14.47
N THR A 277 15.06 -18.45 14.14
CA THR A 277 14.80 -19.17 12.88
C THR A 277 13.38 -19.72 12.79
N PHE A 278 12.70 -19.90 13.93
CA PHE A 278 11.31 -20.39 14.00
C PHE A 278 10.33 -19.62 13.10
N PHE A 279 10.52 -18.33 12.93
CA PHE A 279 9.67 -17.51 12.04
C PHE A 279 10.14 -17.58 10.58
N VAL A 280 11.45 -17.55 10.34
CA VAL A 280 12.06 -17.44 9.01
C VAL A 280 12.06 -18.77 8.27
N ALA A 281 12.49 -19.86 8.95
CA ALA A 281 12.69 -21.15 8.30
C ALA A 281 11.42 -21.72 7.63
N PRO A 282 10.22 -21.71 8.24
CA PRO A 282 9.00 -22.16 7.57
C PRO A 282 8.69 -21.41 6.28
N ARG A 283 9.10 -20.15 6.17
CA ARG A 283 8.79 -19.26 5.05
C ARG A 283 9.79 -19.37 3.90
N PHE A 284 11.04 -19.71 4.18
CA PHE A 284 12.12 -19.67 3.17
C PHE A 284 12.89 -21.00 3.02
N ALA A 285 12.84 -21.91 4.01
CA ALA A 285 13.58 -23.16 3.98
C ALA A 285 12.70 -24.40 3.77
N HIS A 286 11.41 -24.33 4.09
CA HIS A 286 10.53 -25.50 4.04
C HIS A 286 9.43 -25.38 2.99
N LEU A 287 9.25 -26.44 2.20
CA LEU A 287 8.12 -26.55 1.30
C LEU A 287 6.81 -26.74 2.09
N PRO A 288 5.68 -26.23 1.59
CA PRO A 288 5.51 -25.55 0.30
C PRO A 288 5.78 -24.04 0.32
N TRP A 289 5.94 -23.42 1.49
CA TRP A 289 6.01 -21.98 1.67
C TRP A 289 7.28 -21.34 1.07
N ALA A 290 8.38 -22.08 1.04
CA ALA A 290 9.65 -21.57 0.50
C ALA A 290 9.53 -21.05 -0.95
N VAL A 291 8.68 -21.68 -1.77
CA VAL A 291 8.45 -21.24 -3.16
C VAL A 291 7.86 -19.82 -3.19
N LEU A 292 6.85 -19.55 -2.35
CA LEU A 292 6.24 -18.23 -2.26
C LEU A 292 7.21 -17.22 -1.60
N GLY A 293 7.92 -17.62 -0.55
CA GLY A 293 8.94 -16.77 0.11
C GLY A 293 10.01 -16.30 -0.88
N TRP A 294 10.60 -17.20 -1.66
CA TRP A 294 11.59 -16.83 -2.69
C TRP A 294 10.98 -16.05 -3.84
N SER A 295 9.71 -16.31 -4.20
CA SER A 295 9.04 -15.52 -5.25
C SER A 295 8.87 -14.06 -4.85
N THR A 296 8.71 -13.73 -3.57
CA THR A 296 8.67 -12.34 -3.11
C THR A 296 9.98 -11.63 -3.39
N LEU A 297 11.12 -12.28 -3.10
CA LEU A 297 12.44 -11.72 -3.38
C LEU A 297 12.63 -11.44 -4.88
N VAL A 298 12.19 -12.37 -5.72
CA VAL A 298 12.29 -12.21 -7.18
C VAL A 298 11.41 -11.05 -7.66
N LEU A 299 10.15 -10.99 -7.23
CA LEU A 299 9.17 -10.03 -7.76
C LEU A 299 9.37 -8.62 -7.20
N VAL A 300 9.74 -8.47 -5.93
CA VAL A 300 9.86 -7.16 -5.26
C VAL A 300 11.24 -6.55 -5.44
N TRP A 301 12.29 -7.38 -5.55
CA TRP A 301 13.65 -6.88 -5.68
C TRP A 301 14.31 -7.25 -7.00
N ALA A 302 14.47 -8.56 -7.33
CA ALA A 302 15.30 -8.94 -8.47
C ALA A 302 14.76 -8.38 -9.80
N VAL A 303 13.45 -8.50 -10.05
CA VAL A 303 12.83 -7.97 -11.28
C VAL A 303 12.99 -6.44 -11.36
N PRO A 304 12.60 -5.63 -10.37
CA PRO A 304 12.84 -4.18 -10.43
C PRO A 304 14.33 -3.84 -10.55
N PHE A 305 15.21 -4.53 -9.82
CA PHE A 305 16.64 -4.26 -9.83
C PHE A 305 17.26 -4.46 -11.20
N PHE A 306 17.13 -5.64 -11.77
CA PHE A 306 17.78 -5.95 -13.06
C PHE A 306 17.11 -5.27 -14.25
N VAL A 307 15.77 -5.17 -14.26
CA VAL A 307 15.03 -4.59 -15.39
C VAL A 307 15.11 -3.06 -15.37
N LEU A 308 14.99 -2.43 -14.21
CA LEU A 308 14.98 -0.96 -14.10
C LEU A 308 16.39 -0.36 -13.86
N MET A 309 17.48 -1.09 -14.04
CA MET A 309 18.84 -0.55 -13.94
C MET A 309 19.10 0.54 -15.00
N GLY A 310 18.67 0.30 -16.23
CA GLY A 310 18.85 1.23 -17.35
C GLY A 310 17.87 2.41 -17.35
N LYS A 311 18.21 3.47 -18.11
CA LYS A 311 17.32 4.64 -18.33
C LYS A 311 16.11 4.28 -19.21
N ARG A 312 16.35 3.60 -20.32
CA ARG A 312 15.31 3.25 -21.32
C ARG A 312 14.14 2.44 -20.74
N PRO A 313 14.37 1.36 -19.96
CA PRO A 313 13.27 0.60 -19.34
C PRO A 313 12.36 1.44 -18.45
N LYS A 314 12.93 2.38 -17.69
CA LYS A 314 12.17 3.31 -16.82
C LYS A 314 11.26 4.25 -17.63
N GLN A 315 11.63 4.58 -18.86
CA GLN A 315 10.87 5.48 -19.74
C GLN A 315 9.87 4.73 -20.65
N THR A 316 9.99 3.40 -20.73
CA THR A 316 9.13 2.56 -21.56
C THR A 316 7.90 2.14 -20.76
N PRO A 317 6.68 2.63 -21.14
CA PRO A 317 5.47 2.40 -20.33
C PRO A 317 5.16 0.92 -20.11
N ALA A 318 5.30 0.08 -21.13
CA ALA A 318 5.04 -1.36 -21.03
C ALA A 318 5.97 -2.02 -20.01
N ILE A 319 7.27 -1.72 -20.05
CA ILE A 319 8.25 -2.33 -19.15
C ILE A 319 8.01 -1.86 -17.71
N LEU A 320 7.93 -0.54 -17.49
CA LEU A 320 7.70 0.01 -16.16
C LEU A 320 6.37 -0.49 -15.57
N GLY A 321 5.29 -0.49 -16.37
CA GLY A 321 3.98 -0.96 -15.94
C GLY A 321 3.99 -2.43 -15.54
N THR A 322 4.67 -3.29 -16.32
CA THR A 322 4.80 -4.72 -16.01
C THR A 322 5.62 -4.93 -14.73
N VAL A 323 6.75 -4.24 -14.56
CA VAL A 323 7.58 -4.34 -13.35
C VAL A 323 6.80 -3.90 -12.11
N CYS A 324 6.09 -2.77 -12.20
CA CYS A 324 5.26 -2.29 -11.10
C CYS A 324 4.13 -3.29 -10.75
N LEU A 325 3.47 -3.87 -11.75
CA LEU A 325 2.41 -4.86 -11.53
C LEU A 325 2.96 -6.13 -10.87
N LEU A 326 4.07 -6.68 -11.39
CA LEU A 326 4.73 -7.84 -10.80
C LEU A 326 5.16 -7.58 -9.36
N GLY A 327 5.70 -6.41 -9.10
CA GLY A 327 6.07 -6.02 -7.75
C GLY A 327 4.89 -5.89 -6.80
N LEU A 328 3.76 -5.34 -7.25
CA LEU A 328 2.52 -5.29 -6.44
C LEU A 328 2.01 -6.69 -6.10
N ILE A 329 2.06 -7.63 -7.06
CA ILE A 329 1.76 -9.05 -6.81
C ILE A 329 2.77 -9.60 -5.80
N GLY A 330 4.05 -9.27 -5.93
CA GLY A 330 5.11 -9.68 -5.01
C GLY A 330 4.87 -9.23 -3.56
N VAL A 331 4.46 -7.97 -3.33
CA VAL A 331 4.13 -7.48 -1.97
C VAL A 331 2.85 -8.14 -1.44
N TRP A 332 1.86 -8.41 -2.30
CA TRP A 332 0.68 -9.14 -1.86
C TRP A 332 1.06 -10.57 -1.40
N ILE A 333 1.90 -11.28 -2.18
CA ILE A 333 2.44 -12.60 -1.81
C ILE A 333 3.27 -12.49 -0.52
N GLU A 334 4.09 -11.46 -0.37
CA GLU A 334 4.86 -11.20 0.84
C GLU A 334 3.96 -11.18 2.08
N LEU A 335 2.90 -10.37 2.06
CA LEU A 335 1.96 -10.30 3.19
C LEU A 335 1.25 -11.62 3.43
N TYR A 336 0.93 -12.36 2.38
CA TYR A 336 0.38 -13.70 2.48
C TYR A 336 1.37 -14.65 3.17
N VAL A 337 2.66 -14.60 2.81
CA VAL A 337 3.74 -15.38 3.44
C VAL A 337 4.03 -14.90 4.87
N LEU A 338 3.86 -13.64 5.19
CA LEU A 338 4.07 -13.14 6.55
C LEU A 338 2.96 -13.58 7.52
N VAL A 339 1.71 -13.62 7.05
CA VAL A 339 0.51 -13.91 7.87
C VAL A 339 0.22 -15.41 7.93
N THR A 340 -0.04 -16.04 6.77
CA THR A 340 -0.69 -17.35 6.69
C THR A 340 0.12 -18.51 7.28
N PRO A 341 1.45 -18.61 7.12
CA PRO A 341 2.21 -19.73 7.72
C PRO A 341 2.16 -19.78 9.25
N SER A 342 1.84 -18.65 9.90
CA SER A 342 1.67 -18.62 11.36
C SER A 342 0.42 -19.33 11.83
N LEU A 343 -0.61 -19.42 10.97
CA LEU A 343 -1.92 -20.01 11.24
C LEU A 343 -2.11 -21.33 10.49
N SER A 344 -1.60 -21.43 9.27
CA SER A 344 -1.71 -22.59 8.38
C SER A 344 -0.33 -23.08 7.89
N PRO A 345 0.51 -23.68 8.77
CA PRO A 345 1.92 -23.94 8.43
C PRO A 345 2.14 -25.08 7.43
N ARG A 346 1.22 -26.06 7.33
CA ARG A 346 1.44 -27.32 6.59
C ARG A 346 1.11 -27.26 5.11
N HIS A 347 0.23 -26.37 4.69
CA HIS A 347 -0.25 -26.26 3.32
C HIS A 347 -0.53 -24.80 2.98
N ILE A 348 -0.55 -24.49 1.68
CA ILE A 348 -0.93 -23.17 1.20
C ILE A 348 -2.44 -23.18 0.97
N PRO A 349 -3.25 -22.53 1.82
CA PRO A 349 -4.70 -22.51 1.68
C PRO A 349 -5.11 -21.47 0.62
N PHE A 350 -4.79 -21.76 -0.66
CA PHE A 350 -5.17 -20.88 -1.76
C PHE A 350 -6.25 -21.54 -2.63
N GLY A 351 -7.39 -20.86 -2.76
CA GLY A 351 -8.51 -21.36 -3.54
C GLY A 351 -9.56 -20.28 -3.83
N TRP A 352 -10.80 -20.66 -4.00
CA TRP A 352 -11.89 -19.75 -4.32
C TRP A 352 -12.18 -18.73 -3.20
N ILE A 353 -11.93 -19.08 -1.93
CA ILE A 353 -12.13 -18.21 -0.76
C ILE A 353 -11.20 -16.99 -0.87
N GLU A 354 -9.89 -17.24 -0.97
CA GLU A 354 -8.86 -16.22 -1.07
C GLU A 354 -9.04 -15.39 -2.33
N ALA A 355 -9.39 -16.01 -3.46
CA ALA A 355 -9.61 -15.33 -4.73
C ALA A 355 -10.82 -14.38 -4.68
N LEU A 356 -11.96 -14.82 -4.13
CA LEU A 356 -13.16 -13.97 -4.02
C LEU A 356 -12.96 -12.82 -3.04
N ILE A 357 -12.35 -13.06 -1.88
CA ILE A 357 -12.06 -12.00 -0.90
C ILE A 357 -11.10 -10.97 -1.50
N THR A 358 -10.05 -11.41 -2.18
CA THR A 358 -9.10 -10.52 -2.87
C THR A 358 -9.78 -9.71 -3.97
N LEU A 359 -10.68 -10.33 -4.76
CA LEU A 359 -11.48 -9.64 -5.77
C LEU A 359 -12.38 -8.56 -5.13
N GLY A 360 -13.01 -8.87 -4.00
CA GLY A 360 -13.85 -7.94 -3.25
C GLY A 360 -13.07 -6.71 -2.78
N PHE A 361 -11.91 -6.91 -2.17
CA PHE A 361 -11.02 -5.82 -1.77
C PHE A 361 -10.51 -5.00 -2.95
N PHE A 362 -10.09 -5.65 -4.04
CA PHE A 362 -9.69 -4.97 -5.27
C PHE A 362 -10.82 -4.10 -5.82
N ALA A 363 -12.04 -4.64 -5.90
CA ALA A 363 -13.20 -3.90 -6.41
C ALA A 363 -13.56 -2.72 -5.49
N ALA A 364 -13.52 -2.90 -4.17
CA ALA A 364 -13.74 -1.84 -3.18
C ALA A 364 -12.66 -0.74 -3.31
N PHE A 365 -11.39 -1.12 -3.40
CA PHE A 365 -10.29 -0.19 -3.59
C PHE A 365 -10.45 0.63 -4.88
N ARG A 366 -10.75 -0.03 -6.00
CA ARG A 366 -11.01 0.62 -7.30
C ARG A 366 -12.20 1.58 -7.25
N LEU A 367 -13.28 1.20 -6.58
CA LEU A 367 -14.46 2.04 -6.40
C LEU A 367 -14.12 3.29 -5.57
N CYS A 368 -13.46 3.12 -4.43
CA CYS A 368 -13.11 4.21 -3.52
C CYS A 368 -12.10 5.20 -4.10
N THR A 369 -11.15 4.71 -4.92
CA THR A 369 -10.13 5.56 -5.56
C THR A 369 -10.59 6.21 -6.85
N ARG A 370 -11.70 5.75 -7.44
CA ARG A 370 -12.22 6.21 -8.74
C ARG A 370 -12.35 7.72 -8.83
N SER A 371 -13.03 8.35 -7.87
CA SER A 371 -13.25 9.81 -7.86
C SER A 371 -11.94 10.61 -7.77
N GLY A 372 -10.90 10.05 -7.15
CA GLY A 372 -9.56 10.61 -7.13
C GLY A 372 -8.92 10.60 -8.52
N PHE A 373 -9.00 9.47 -9.22
CA PHE A 373 -8.48 9.34 -10.58
C PHE A 373 -9.26 10.14 -11.62
N GLU A 374 -10.60 10.24 -11.50
CA GLU A 374 -11.42 11.08 -12.38
C GLU A 374 -11.06 12.57 -12.25
N ARG A 375 -10.86 13.05 -11.03
CA ARG A 375 -10.36 14.41 -10.77
C ARG A 375 -8.97 14.63 -11.35
N LEU A 376 -8.10 13.64 -11.21
CA LEU A 376 -6.75 13.69 -11.77
C LEU A 376 -6.78 13.80 -13.30
N LEU A 377 -7.64 13.03 -13.97
CA LEU A 377 -7.83 13.11 -15.42
C LEU A 377 -8.33 14.49 -15.84
N ALA A 378 -9.31 15.06 -15.14
CA ALA A 378 -9.84 16.39 -15.43
C ALA A 378 -8.74 17.48 -15.33
N VAL A 379 -7.87 17.40 -14.32
CA VAL A 379 -6.72 18.31 -14.18
C VAL A 379 -5.68 18.07 -15.28
N ALA A 380 -5.43 16.82 -15.65
CA ALA A 380 -4.42 16.47 -16.64
C ALA A 380 -4.81 16.88 -18.08
N ASP A 381 -6.11 17.00 -18.37
CA ASP A 381 -6.63 17.40 -19.67
C ASP A 381 -6.92 18.91 -19.79
N ALA A 382 -6.81 19.67 -18.69
CA ALA A 382 -6.99 21.12 -18.72
C ALA A 382 -5.92 21.77 -19.63
N PRO A 383 -6.31 22.71 -20.52
CA PRO A 383 -5.36 23.40 -21.38
C PRO A 383 -4.38 24.23 -20.54
N ALA A 384 -3.11 24.23 -20.94
CA ALA A 384 -2.03 24.90 -20.20
C ALA A 384 -2.26 26.41 -19.93
N GLY A 385 -3.16 27.04 -20.67
CA GLY A 385 -3.53 28.45 -20.50
C GLY A 385 -4.60 28.75 -19.44
N GLU A 386 -5.38 27.75 -18.99
CA GLU A 386 -6.39 27.95 -17.94
C GLU A 386 -5.84 27.73 -16.53
N MET A 387 -4.73 27.03 -16.39
CA MET A 387 -4.04 26.84 -15.09
C MET A 387 -3.24 28.07 -14.64
N ALA A 388 -3.16 29.12 -15.45
CA ALA A 388 -2.41 30.35 -15.17
C ALA A 388 -3.33 31.54 -14.80
N ARG A 389 -4.62 31.34 -14.65
CA ARG A 389 -5.59 32.35 -14.19
C ARG A 389 -6.15 31.94 -12.80
#